data_376ed24fb10726fd704c7aa991927665
#
_entry.id   376ed24fb10726fd704c7aa991927665
#
_cell.length_a   1.000
_cell.length_b   1.000
_cell.length_c   1.000
_cell.angle_alpha   90.00
_cell.angle_beta   90.00
_cell.angle_gamma   90.00
#
_symmetry.space_group_name_H-M   'P 1'
#
loop_
_entity.id
_entity.type
_entity.pdbx_description
1 polymer ?
#
loop_
_entity_poly.entity_id
_entity_poly.type
_entity_poly.pdbx_seq_one_letter_code
_entity_poly.pdbx_strand_id
1 'polypeptide(L)'
;MTVRLLRELHDACLVGITYLPNSSIRLDFEKVDAGKTSVSLHGVVHFFCTGMLEGNIVQSVEVVETGDVSADDLAYFVEKEGRGQTIEALSKTINSKQLSMVLLSPSYGAELGCVCAEVTQI
;
A
#
# COMPACT_ATOMS: atom_id res chain seq x y z
N MET A 1 1.98 18.68 -4.81
CA MET A 1 2.18 17.76 -3.68
C MET A 1 1.12 16.69 -3.70
N THR A 2 1.51 15.47 -3.87
CA THR A 2 0.59 14.39 -4.18
C THR A 2 0.83 13.16 -3.29
N VAL A 3 1.15 13.40 -2.02
CA VAL A 3 1.05 12.39 -0.98
C VAL A 3 -0.31 12.56 -0.34
N ARG A 4 -1.11 11.51 -0.38
CA ARG A 4 -2.46 11.52 0.17
C ARG A 4 -2.54 10.54 1.33
N LEU A 5 -3.05 11.01 2.47
CA LEU A 5 -3.32 10.16 3.62
C LEU A 5 -4.78 9.74 3.63
N LEU A 6 -5.03 8.45 3.79
CA LEU A 6 -6.37 7.93 3.97
C LEU A 6 -6.71 7.98 5.47
N ARG A 7 -7.06 9.17 5.94
CA ARG A 7 -7.15 9.49 7.38
C ARG A 7 -8.17 8.68 8.15
N GLU A 8 -9.26 8.30 7.50
CA GLU A 8 -10.31 7.53 8.16
C GLU A 8 -9.87 6.09 8.48
N LEU A 9 -8.72 5.67 7.95
CA LEU A 9 -8.16 4.35 8.25
C LEU A 9 -7.25 4.36 9.47
N HIS A 10 -6.98 5.53 10.06
CA HIS A 10 -6.22 5.59 11.30
C HIS A 10 -6.93 4.81 12.39
N ASP A 11 -6.23 3.92 13.06
CA ASP A 11 -6.74 2.99 14.07
C ASP A 11 -7.73 1.95 13.55
N ALA A 12 -7.97 1.89 12.24
CA ALA A 12 -8.78 0.81 11.66
C ALA A 12 -8.05 -0.52 11.74
N CYS A 13 -8.79 -1.61 11.70
CA CYS A 13 -8.21 -2.95 11.60
C CYS A 13 -8.22 -3.41 10.15
N LEU A 14 -7.09 -3.87 9.66
CA LEU A 14 -7.04 -4.57 8.38
C LEU A 14 -7.53 -6.00 8.63
N VAL A 15 -8.68 -6.33 8.05
CA VAL A 15 -9.34 -7.62 8.32
C VAL A 15 -9.30 -8.59 7.15
N GLY A 16 -8.88 -8.14 5.97
CA GLY A 16 -8.78 -9.03 4.84
C GLY A 16 -7.96 -8.45 3.70
N ILE A 17 -7.33 -9.35 2.95
CA ILE A 17 -6.61 -9.04 1.72
C ILE A 17 -7.10 -10.05 0.70
N THR A 18 -7.67 -9.55 -0.41
CA THR A 18 -8.21 -10.43 -1.46
C THR A 18 -7.52 -10.13 -2.78
N TYR A 19 -6.96 -11.15 -3.38
CA TYR A 19 -6.39 -11.05 -4.72
C TYR A 19 -7.51 -11.23 -5.74
N LEU A 20 -7.64 -10.28 -6.63
CA LEU A 20 -8.71 -10.25 -7.63
C LEU A 20 -8.12 -10.41 -9.03
N PRO A 21 -8.95 -10.77 -10.04
CA PRO A 21 -8.49 -10.82 -11.42
C PRO A 21 -7.92 -9.48 -11.90
N ASN A 22 -7.12 -9.53 -12.97
CA ASN A 22 -6.52 -8.36 -13.61
C ASN A 22 -5.54 -7.61 -12.71
N SER A 23 -4.76 -8.36 -11.93
CA SER A 23 -3.71 -7.80 -11.08
C SER A 23 -4.25 -6.75 -10.10
N SER A 24 -5.38 -7.06 -9.49
CA SER A 24 -6.00 -6.18 -8.48
C SER A 24 -5.96 -6.83 -7.11
N ILE A 25 -5.85 -6.00 -6.08
CA ILE A 25 -5.87 -6.45 -4.68
C ILE A 25 -6.87 -5.55 -3.95
N ARG A 26 -7.75 -6.16 -3.15
CA ARG A 26 -8.66 -5.42 -2.29
C ARG A 26 -8.24 -5.61 -0.84
N LEU A 27 -8.15 -4.49 -0.13
CA LEU A 27 -7.87 -4.45 1.31
C LEU A 27 -9.17 -4.10 2.02
N ASP A 28 -9.59 -4.94 2.95
CA ASP A 28 -10.81 -4.72 3.71
C ASP A 28 -10.47 -4.27 5.12
N PHE A 29 -11.13 -3.20 5.57
CA PHE A 29 -10.89 -2.59 6.88
C PHE A 29 -12.19 -2.50 7.68
N GLU A 30 -12.03 -2.65 8.99
CA GLU A 30 -13.08 -2.33 9.95
C GLU A 30 -12.63 -1.11 10.73
N LYS A 31 -13.42 -0.03 10.63
CA LYS A 31 -13.05 1.25 11.25
C LYS A 31 -13.40 1.26 12.74
N VAL A 32 -12.85 2.23 13.46
CA VAL A 32 -13.07 2.39 14.90
C VAL A 32 -14.55 2.47 15.27
N ASP A 33 -15.37 3.09 14.42
CA ASP A 33 -16.81 3.21 14.64
C ASP A 33 -17.59 1.97 14.19
N ALA A 34 -16.91 0.85 13.96
CA ALA A 34 -17.45 -0.39 13.46
C ALA A 34 -17.96 -0.32 12.01
N GLY A 35 -17.73 0.78 11.31
CA GLY A 35 -18.00 0.89 9.88
C GLY A 35 -16.98 0.09 9.09
N LYS A 36 -17.36 -0.32 7.89
CA LYS A 36 -16.48 -1.07 7.00
C LYS A 36 -16.16 -0.27 5.77
N THR A 37 -14.93 -0.41 5.29
CA THR A 37 -14.49 0.22 4.04
C THR A 37 -13.48 -0.68 3.36
N SER A 38 -13.33 -0.50 2.06
CA SER A 38 -12.37 -1.25 1.27
C SER A 38 -11.55 -0.30 0.42
N VAL A 39 -10.29 -0.66 0.24
CA VAL A 39 -9.38 0.03 -0.68
C VAL A 39 -9.00 -0.97 -1.76
N SER A 40 -9.21 -0.61 -3.01
CA SER A 40 -8.85 -1.44 -4.15
C SER A 40 -7.61 -0.87 -4.82
N LEU A 41 -6.64 -1.76 -5.05
CA LEU A 41 -5.38 -1.46 -5.69
C LEU A 41 -5.42 -2.08 -7.08
N HIS A 42 -5.42 -1.26 -8.12
CA HIS A 42 -5.58 -1.72 -9.51
C HIS A 42 -4.25 -1.66 -10.25
N GLY A 43 -4.01 -2.65 -11.10
CA GLY A 43 -2.78 -2.73 -11.88
C GLY A 43 -1.56 -2.87 -10.98
N VAL A 44 -1.62 -3.82 -10.06
CA VAL A 44 -0.54 -4.08 -9.10
C VAL A 44 0.66 -4.69 -9.82
N VAL A 45 1.82 -4.07 -9.65
CA VAL A 45 3.09 -4.54 -10.20
C VAL A 45 3.95 -5.15 -9.11
N HIS A 46 3.96 -4.55 -7.92
CA HIS A 46 4.71 -5.04 -6.76
C HIS A 46 3.85 -4.93 -5.51
N PHE A 47 3.99 -5.91 -4.64
CA PHE A 47 3.23 -5.96 -3.39
C PHE A 47 4.03 -6.73 -2.34
N PHE A 48 4.02 -6.23 -1.10
CA PHE A 48 4.52 -7.01 0.03
C PHE A 48 3.59 -6.81 1.23
N CYS A 49 3.54 -7.81 2.08
CA CYS A 49 2.86 -7.72 3.36
C CYS A 49 3.64 -8.56 4.37
N THR A 50 4.05 -7.96 5.48
CA THR A 50 4.82 -8.62 6.53
C THR A 50 4.17 -8.39 7.88
N GLY A 51 4.43 -9.27 8.84
CA GLY A 51 3.97 -9.09 10.21
C GLY A 51 2.48 -9.28 10.42
N MET A 52 1.82 -10.01 9.52
CA MET A 52 0.38 -10.24 9.62
C MET A 52 0.03 -10.98 10.89
N LEU A 53 -0.87 -10.41 11.67
CA LEU A 53 -1.33 -10.96 12.94
C LEU A 53 -2.86 -10.91 12.99
N GLU A 54 -3.44 -11.45 14.05
CA GLU A 54 -4.83 -11.22 14.35
C GLU A 54 -4.96 -9.80 14.92
N GLY A 55 -5.89 -9.01 14.39
CA GLY A 55 -6.11 -7.65 14.87
C GLY A 55 -5.08 -6.63 14.40
N ASN A 56 -4.73 -6.66 13.11
CA ASN A 56 -3.79 -5.71 12.53
C ASN A 56 -4.34 -4.28 12.60
N ILE A 57 -3.67 -3.40 13.34
CA ILE A 57 -4.11 -2.02 13.56
C ILE A 57 -3.27 -1.05 12.72
N VAL A 58 -3.95 -0.21 11.96
CA VAL A 58 -3.32 0.72 11.01
C VAL A 58 -2.92 2.01 11.72
N GLN A 59 -1.66 2.42 11.57
CA GLN A 59 -1.20 3.75 11.96
C GLN A 59 -1.52 4.75 10.85
N SER A 60 -1.15 4.42 9.62
CA SER A 60 -1.43 5.29 8.48
C SER A 60 -1.43 4.50 7.17
N VAL A 61 -2.17 5.02 6.20
CA VAL A 61 -2.10 4.57 4.81
C VAL A 61 -1.80 5.79 3.96
N GLU A 62 -0.65 5.76 3.27
CA GLU A 62 -0.22 6.82 2.38
C GLU A 62 -0.31 6.36 0.94
N VAL A 63 -0.84 7.21 0.07
CA VAL A 63 -0.80 7.02 -1.37
C VAL A 63 0.12 8.07 -1.94
N VAL A 64 1.26 7.64 -2.48
CA VAL A 64 2.30 8.52 -3.03
C VAL A 64 2.27 8.44 -4.54
N GLU A 65 1.99 9.55 -5.20
CA GLU A 65 1.91 9.59 -6.65
C GLU A 65 3.30 9.54 -7.30
N THR A 66 3.35 9.19 -8.58
CA THR A 66 4.57 8.92 -9.32
C THR A 66 5.71 9.92 -9.06
N GLY A 67 5.43 11.20 -9.21
CA GLY A 67 6.46 12.23 -9.11
C GLY A 67 6.93 12.54 -7.68
N ASP A 68 6.23 12.01 -6.68
CA ASP A 68 6.51 12.32 -5.28
C ASP A 68 7.10 11.14 -4.51
N VAL A 69 7.36 10.03 -5.19
CA VAL A 69 8.02 8.88 -4.57
C VAL A 69 9.47 9.25 -4.31
N SER A 70 9.85 9.31 -3.04
CA SER A 70 11.19 9.72 -2.61
C SER A 70 12.19 8.57 -2.73
N ALA A 71 13.49 8.93 -2.67
CA ALA A 71 14.55 7.93 -2.61
C ALA A 71 14.41 7.03 -1.38
N ASP A 72 13.98 7.60 -0.26
CA ASP A 72 13.74 6.83 0.97
C ASP A 72 12.59 5.84 0.80
N ASP A 73 11.50 6.25 0.14
CA ASP A 73 10.38 5.37 -0.15
C ASP A 73 10.83 4.19 -1.02
N LEU A 74 11.62 4.46 -2.05
CA LEU A 74 12.14 3.42 -2.93
C LEU A 74 13.02 2.43 -2.18
N ALA A 75 13.94 2.94 -1.36
CA ALA A 75 14.86 2.09 -0.59
C ALA A 75 14.09 1.22 0.41
N TYR A 76 13.11 1.81 1.08
CA TYR A 76 12.25 1.09 2.02
C TYR A 76 11.49 -0.04 1.30
N PHE A 77 10.88 0.26 0.16
CA PHE A 77 10.09 -0.71 -0.58
C PHE A 77 10.95 -1.89 -1.07
N VAL A 78 12.09 -1.58 -1.65
CA VAL A 78 13.03 -2.59 -2.15
C VAL A 78 13.46 -3.54 -1.03
N GLU A 79 13.78 -2.99 0.13
CA GLU A 79 14.19 -3.79 1.29
C GLU A 79 13.05 -4.69 1.77
N LYS A 80 11.87 -4.12 1.93
CA LYS A 80 10.72 -4.87 2.48
C LYS A 80 10.19 -5.93 1.52
N GLU A 81 10.17 -5.66 0.25
CA GLU A 81 9.73 -6.65 -0.73
C GLU A 81 10.72 -7.82 -0.81
N GLY A 82 12.01 -7.55 -0.68
CA GLY A 82 13.03 -8.59 -0.59
C GLY A 82 13.23 -9.42 -1.85
N ARG A 83 12.87 -8.89 -3.03
CA ARG A 83 12.98 -9.63 -4.29
C ARG A 83 14.26 -9.33 -5.06
N GLY A 84 15.16 -8.54 -4.48
CA GLY A 84 16.46 -8.28 -5.06
C GLY A 84 16.49 -7.26 -6.19
N GLN A 85 15.38 -6.56 -6.46
CA GLN A 85 15.42 -5.50 -7.46
C GLN A 85 16.18 -4.29 -6.93
N THR A 86 16.74 -3.48 -7.83
CA THR A 86 17.45 -2.27 -7.44
C THR A 86 16.48 -1.09 -7.30
N ILE A 87 16.93 -0.07 -6.57
CA ILE A 87 16.19 1.19 -6.44
C ILE A 87 15.97 1.81 -7.82
N GLU A 88 17.00 1.79 -8.68
CA GLU A 88 16.93 2.33 -10.04
C GLU A 88 15.89 1.60 -10.88
N ALA A 89 15.84 0.27 -10.78
CA ALA A 89 14.88 -0.53 -11.54
C ALA A 89 13.45 -0.22 -11.11
N LEU A 90 13.22 -0.10 -9.79
CA LEU A 90 11.89 0.24 -9.28
C LEU A 90 11.50 1.66 -9.69
N SER A 91 12.41 2.62 -9.57
CA SER A 91 12.18 4.00 -9.97
C SER A 91 11.81 4.08 -11.45
N LYS A 92 12.54 3.37 -12.30
CA LYS A 92 12.26 3.34 -13.74
C LYS A 92 10.87 2.77 -14.03
N THR A 93 10.50 1.70 -13.37
CA THR A 93 9.18 1.09 -13.54
C THR A 93 8.07 2.05 -13.15
N ILE A 94 8.19 2.69 -11.99
CA ILE A 94 7.20 3.65 -11.50
C ILE A 94 7.05 4.81 -12.47
N ASN A 95 8.16 5.39 -12.92
CA ASN A 95 8.13 6.57 -13.79
C ASN A 95 7.62 6.23 -15.19
N SER A 96 8.04 5.11 -15.76
CA SER A 96 7.66 4.76 -17.13
C SER A 96 6.18 4.38 -17.25
N LYS A 97 5.61 3.82 -16.21
CA LYS A 97 4.21 3.38 -16.19
C LYS A 97 3.29 4.32 -15.40
N GLN A 98 3.82 5.40 -14.85
CA GLN A 98 3.07 6.37 -14.05
C GLN A 98 2.34 5.69 -12.89
N LEU A 99 3.09 4.94 -12.08
CA LEU A 99 2.52 4.17 -10.97
C LEU A 99 2.58 4.96 -9.66
N SER A 100 1.68 4.61 -8.75
CA SER A 100 1.67 5.13 -7.38
C SER A 100 2.24 4.09 -6.42
N MET A 101 2.74 4.56 -5.28
CA MET A 101 3.18 3.69 -4.19
C MET A 101 2.22 3.86 -3.02
N VAL A 102 1.73 2.75 -2.49
CA VAL A 102 0.86 2.75 -1.32
C VAL A 102 1.62 2.12 -0.17
N LEU A 103 1.68 2.82 0.95
CA LEU A 103 2.39 2.37 2.14
C LEU A 103 1.43 2.35 3.32
N LEU A 104 1.22 1.17 3.89
CA LEU A 104 0.45 0.99 5.11
C LEU A 104 1.43 0.74 6.25
N SER A 105 1.45 1.67 7.19
CA SER A 105 2.29 1.57 8.38
C SER A 105 1.44 1.14 9.56
N PRO A 106 1.85 0.09 10.30
CA PRO A 106 1.03 -0.42 11.40
C PRO A 106 1.34 0.26 12.73
N SER A 107 0.31 0.33 13.58
CA SER A 107 0.51 0.45 15.02
C SER A 107 0.76 -0.93 15.60
N TYR A 108 0.18 -1.96 14.98
CA TYR A 108 0.29 -3.35 15.42
C TYR A 108 0.03 -4.26 14.23
N GLY A 109 0.90 -5.24 14.03
CA GLY A 109 0.70 -6.27 13.02
C GLY A 109 1.20 -5.91 11.62
N ALA A 110 0.35 -6.04 10.64
CA ALA A 110 0.73 -6.01 9.23
C ALA A 110 1.31 -4.69 8.74
N GLU A 111 2.45 -4.77 8.09
CA GLU A 111 3.07 -3.70 7.32
C GLU A 111 2.96 -4.08 5.85
N LEU A 112 2.51 -3.15 5.01
CA LEU A 112 2.16 -3.47 3.64
C LEU A 112 2.60 -2.37 2.70
N GLY A 113 3.07 -2.76 1.54
CA GLY A 113 3.40 -1.82 0.46
C GLY A 113 2.94 -2.34 -0.88
N CYS A 114 2.60 -1.43 -1.78
CA CYS A 114 2.12 -1.77 -3.10
C CYS A 114 2.56 -0.72 -4.11
N VAL A 115 2.94 -1.17 -5.29
CA VAL A 115 3.15 -0.30 -6.45
C VAL A 115 2.10 -0.67 -7.47
N CYS A 116 1.24 0.28 -7.81
CA CYS A 116 0.05 0.02 -8.62
C CYS A 116 -0.32 1.23 -9.48
N ALA A 117 -1.24 1.01 -10.44
CA ALA A 117 -1.66 2.06 -11.36
C ALA A 117 -2.70 3.00 -10.75
N GLU A 118 -3.61 2.46 -9.93
CA GLU A 118 -4.72 3.26 -9.42
C GLU A 118 -5.18 2.74 -8.07
N VAL A 119 -5.62 3.65 -7.20
CA VAL A 119 -6.16 3.34 -5.87
C VAL A 119 -7.56 3.92 -5.78
N THR A 120 -8.53 3.08 -5.43
CA THR A 120 -9.91 3.53 -5.20
C THR A 120 -10.36 3.10 -3.82
N GLN A 121 -11.22 3.90 -3.20
CA GLN A 121 -11.77 3.62 -1.87
C GLN A 121 -13.29 3.67 -1.92
N ILE A 122 -13.90 2.72 -1.27
CA ILE A 122 -15.36 2.64 -1.18
C ILE A 122 -15.81 3.05 0.21
#